data_cfdd9914dbc77608dfdad00eaebd5450
#
_entry.id   cfdd9914dbc77608dfdad00eaebd5450
#
_cell.length_a   1.000
_cell.length_b   1.000
_cell.length_c   1.000
_cell.angle_alpha   90.00
_cell.angle_beta   90.00
_cell.angle_gamma   90.00
#
_symmetry.space_group_name_H-M   'P 1'
#
loop_
_entity.id
_entity.type
_entity.pdbx_description
1 polymer ?
#
loop_
_entity_poly.entity_id
_entity_poly.type
_entity_poly.pdbx_seq_one_letter_code
_entity_poly.pdbx_strand_id
1 'polypeptide(L)'
;MDLQKSYFIGAPPEDVWRALTDPAVIDAWGGGPAEMSAEPGTPFSLWGGDIHGTVTAAEAPVRLVQDWWGGPDWKSPSVVTFELESEGDGTVLMLTHTGVPEDVTGDFDAGWDDYYLGPLRDLLEGACPS
;
A
#
# COMPACT_ATOMS: atom_id res chain seq x y z
N MET A 1 -9.07 -11.63 -10.45
CA MET A 1 -10.12 -10.67 -10.11
C MET A 1 -9.52 -9.36 -9.67
N ASP A 2 -10.17 -8.25 -9.96
CA ASP A 2 -9.57 -6.95 -9.74
C ASP A 2 -10.29 -6.21 -8.62
N LEU A 3 -9.52 -5.49 -7.82
CA LEU A 3 -10.03 -4.63 -6.76
C LEU A 3 -9.69 -3.19 -7.09
N GLN A 4 -10.65 -2.30 -6.84
CA GLN A 4 -10.41 -0.86 -6.93
C GLN A 4 -11.02 -0.19 -5.71
N LYS A 5 -10.22 0.67 -5.07
CA LYS A 5 -10.66 1.42 -3.90
C LYS A 5 -10.15 2.85 -4.00
N SER A 6 -10.86 3.78 -3.39
CA SER A 6 -10.35 5.13 -3.22
C SER A 6 -10.55 5.56 -1.78
N TYR A 7 -9.58 6.29 -1.24
CA TYR A 7 -9.58 6.78 0.13
C TYR A 7 -9.21 8.24 0.13
N PHE A 8 -9.93 9.02 0.91
CA PHE A 8 -9.46 10.35 1.26
C PHE A 8 -8.65 10.25 2.54
N ILE A 9 -7.42 10.78 2.52
CA ILE A 9 -6.52 10.77 3.66
C ILE A 9 -6.18 12.23 3.97
N GLY A 10 -6.40 12.62 5.22
CA GLY A 10 -6.18 14.00 5.67
C GLY A 10 -4.72 14.35 5.91
N ALA A 11 -3.86 14.04 4.93
CA ALA A 11 -2.43 14.32 4.96
C ALA A 11 -1.94 14.63 3.55
N PRO A 12 -0.86 15.42 3.40
CA PRO A 12 -0.33 15.73 2.07
C PRO A 12 0.18 14.49 1.33
N PRO A 13 0.22 14.52 -0.02
CA PRO A 13 0.71 13.37 -0.78
C PRO A 13 2.10 12.89 -0.37
N GLU A 14 2.99 13.77 0.02
CA GLU A 14 4.33 13.40 0.48
C GLU A 14 4.29 12.52 1.71
N ASP A 15 3.38 12.81 2.65
CA ASP A 15 3.23 12.02 3.87
C ASP A 15 2.63 10.66 3.55
N VAL A 16 1.63 10.62 2.65
CA VAL A 16 1.04 9.36 2.20
C VAL A 16 2.09 8.51 1.48
N TRP A 17 2.90 9.14 0.64
CA TRP A 17 3.99 8.46 -0.06
C TRP A 17 4.97 7.81 0.91
N ARG A 18 5.36 8.54 1.94
CA ARG A 18 6.26 7.99 2.97
C ARG A 18 5.63 6.82 3.70
N ALA A 19 4.34 6.87 3.96
CA ALA A 19 3.63 5.77 4.62
C ALA A 19 3.55 4.53 3.73
N LEU A 20 3.75 4.68 2.42
CA LEU A 20 3.78 3.56 1.48
C LEU A 20 5.19 3.03 1.23
N THR A 21 6.22 3.86 1.42
CA THR A 21 7.59 3.55 0.96
C THR A 21 8.65 3.58 2.04
N ASP A 22 8.38 4.18 3.19
CA ASP A 22 9.35 4.26 4.29
C ASP A 22 9.09 3.13 5.30
N PRO A 23 10.03 2.18 5.46
CA PRO A 23 9.83 1.06 6.38
C PRO A 23 9.51 1.48 7.81
N ALA A 24 10.11 2.57 8.30
CA ALA A 24 9.83 3.03 9.65
C ALA A 24 8.38 3.50 9.80
N VAL A 25 7.83 4.15 8.79
CA VAL A 25 6.44 4.60 8.81
C VAL A 25 5.50 3.40 8.63
N ILE A 26 5.87 2.44 7.78
CA ILE A 26 5.10 1.21 7.60
C ILE A 26 5.04 0.45 8.92
N ASP A 27 6.15 0.31 9.62
CA ASP A 27 6.16 -0.32 10.94
C ASP A 27 5.23 0.41 11.91
N ALA A 28 5.18 1.73 11.82
CA ALA A 28 4.35 2.54 12.73
C ALA A 28 2.85 2.31 12.52
N TRP A 29 2.39 2.09 11.29
CA TRP A 29 0.97 1.82 11.07
C TRP A 29 0.63 0.32 11.14
N GLY A 30 1.60 -0.54 11.36
CA GLY A 30 1.34 -1.96 11.61
C GLY A 30 1.63 -2.89 10.45
N GLY A 31 2.27 -2.44 9.39
CA GLY A 31 2.66 -3.27 8.25
C GLY A 31 4.01 -3.96 8.41
N GLY A 32 4.65 -3.78 9.54
CA GLY A 32 5.98 -4.34 9.78
C GLY A 32 5.99 -5.71 10.41
N PRO A 33 7.17 -6.30 10.53
CA PRO A 33 8.46 -5.78 10.04
C PRO A 33 8.45 -5.61 8.53
N ALA A 34 8.91 -4.47 8.05
CA ALA A 34 8.83 -4.12 6.65
C ALA A 34 10.19 -3.84 6.03
N GLU A 35 10.33 -4.23 4.78
CA GLU A 35 11.42 -3.79 3.93
C GLU A 35 10.77 -3.12 2.71
N MET A 36 11.15 -1.91 2.40
CA MET A 36 10.52 -1.17 1.33
C MET A 36 11.48 -0.12 0.77
N SER A 37 11.32 0.17 -0.51
CA SER A 37 12.05 1.23 -1.19
C SER A 37 11.13 1.86 -2.23
N ALA A 38 11.45 3.07 -2.65
CA ALA A 38 10.77 3.74 -3.75
C ALA A 38 11.54 3.62 -5.05
N GLU A 39 12.47 2.67 -5.15
CA GLU A 39 13.27 2.48 -6.36
C GLU A 39 12.76 1.29 -7.18
N PRO A 40 12.45 1.48 -8.48
CA PRO A 40 12.05 0.35 -9.32
C PRO A 40 13.11 -0.74 -9.36
N GLY A 41 12.65 -1.98 -9.35
CA GLY A 41 13.53 -3.14 -9.38
C GLY A 41 13.98 -3.64 -8.02
N THR A 42 13.58 -2.98 -6.94
CA THR A 42 13.96 -3.40 -5.59
C THR A 42 12.89 -4.29 -4.96
N PRO A 43 13.30 -5.32 -4.19
CA PRO A 43 12.34 -6.17 -3.50
C PRO A 43 11.76 -5.45 -2.28
N PHE A 44 10.55 -5.86 -1.90
CA PHE A 44 9.93 -5.40 -0.67
C PHE A 44 9.27 -6.55 0.07
N SER A 45 9.02 -6.36 1.37
CA SER A 45 8.23 -7.29 2.16
C SER A 45 7.46 -6.53 3.25
N LEU A 46 6.31 -7.08 3.62
CA LEU A 46 5.45 -6.56 4.66
C LEU A 46 5.08 -7.69 5.60
N TRP A 47 4.78 -7.34 6.86
CA TRP A 47 4.37 -8.31 7.88
C TRP A 47 5.34 -9.49 8.01
N GLY A 48 6.64 -9.18 8.03
CA GLY A 48 7.66 -10.20 8.19
C GLY A 48 7.83 -11.14 6.99
N GLY A 49 7.34 -10.74 5.82
CA GLY A 49 7.45 -11.54 4.60
C GLY A 49 6.17 -12.24 4.19
N ASP A 50 5.07 -12.06 4.93
CA ASP A 50 3.76 -12.62 4.54
C ASP A 50 3.32 -12.08 3.18
N ILE A 51 3.59 -10.81 2.93
CA ILE A 51 3.43 -10.19 1.61
C ILE A 51 4.81 -9.74 1.15
N HIS A 52 5.15 -10.07 -0.08
CA HIS A 52 6.43 -9.68 -0.65
C HIS A 52 6.32 -9.50 -2.14
N GLY A 53 7.32 -8.89 -2.74
CA GLY A 53 7.34 -8.70 -4.19
C GLY A 53 8.44 -7.71 -4.59
N THR A 54 8.18 -7.00 -5.66
CA THR A 54 9.15 -6.06 -6.25
C THR A 54 8.43 -4.75 -6.59
N VAL A 55 9.10 -3.64 -6.32
CA VAL A 55 8.64 -2.33 -6.80
C VAL A 55 8.97 -2.27 -8.29
N THR A 56 7.96 -2.11 -9.14
CA THR A 56 8.14 -2.11 -10.59
C THR A 56 8.17 -0.71 -11.19
N ALA A 57 7.51 0.25 -10.55
CA ALA A 57 7.56 1.65 -10.95
C ALA A 57 7.32 2.54 -9.75
N ALA A 58 7.96 3.70 -9.73
CA ALA A 58 7.76 4.67 -8.66
C ALA A 58 7.97 6.08 -9.20
N GLU A 59 6.93 6.90 -9.07
CA GLU A 59 6.95 8.31 -9.44
C GLU A 59 6.47 9.12 -8.23
N ALA A 60 7.41 9.51 -7.38
CA ALA A 60 7.08 10.16 -6.13
C ALA A 60 6.57 11.59 -6.36
N PRO A 61 5.57 12.03 -5.65
CA PRO A 61 4.71 11.29 -4.73
C PRO A 61 3.38 10.88 -5.36
N VAL A 62 3.35 10.53 -6.63
CA VAL A 62 2.15 10.42 -7.44
C VAL A 62 1.74 8.97 -7.67
N ARG A 63 2.70 8.09 -7.97
CA ARG A 63 2.37 6.74 -8.41
C ARG A 63 3.39 5.74 -7.94
N LEU A 64 2.89 4.60 -7.40
CA LEU A 64 3.74 3.48 -6.98
C LEU A 64 3.10 2.20 -7.51
N VAL A 65 3.89 1.39 -8.21
CA VAL A 65 3.43 0.10 -8.76
C VAL A 65 4.31 -1.00 -8.19
N GLN A 66 3.67 -2.06 -7.71
CA GLN A 66 4.35 -3.19 -7.08
C GLN A 66 3.76 -4.50 -7.58
N ASP A 67 4.62 -5.51 -7.73
CA ASP A 67 4.17 -6.90 -7.84
C ASP A 67 3.97 -7.44 -6.42
N TRP A 68 2.90 -8.19 -6.20
CA TRP A 68 2.59 -8.73 -4.88
C TRP A 68 2.43 -10.24 -4.92
N TRP A 69 3.12 -10.90 -4.01
CA TRP A 69 2.95 -12.32 -3.72
C TRP A 69 2.36 -12.47 -2.32
N GLY A 70 1.18 -13.07 -2.23
CA GLY A 70 0.45 -13.18 -0.98
C GLY A 70 0.44 -14.57 -0.36
N GLY A 71 1.21 -15.50 -0.91
CA GLY A 71 1.29 -16.84 -0.35
C GLY A 71 1.95 -17.82 -1.29
N PRO A 72 2.29 -19.02 -0.79
CA PRO A 72 3.01 -20.02 -1.59
C PRO A 72 2.17 -20.63 -2.71
N ASP A 73 0.85 -20.52 -2.62
CA ASP A 73 -0.06 -21.09 -3.62
C ASP A 73 -0.29 -20.17 -4.82
N TRP A 74 0.23 -18.98 -4.78
CA TRP A 74 0.08 -18.04 -5.89
C TRP A 74 0.97 -18.44 -7.05
N LYS A 75 0.36 -18.63 -8.20
CA LYS A 75 1.08 -19.06 -9.42
C LYS A 75 1.77 -17.89 -10.12
N SER A 76 1.29 -16.68 -9.88
CA SER A 76 1.83 -15.47 -10.46
C SER A 76 1.58 -14.32 -9.52
N PRO A 77 2.39 -13.25 -9.60
CA PRO A 77 2.15 -12.10 -8.75
C PRO A 77 0.89 -11.35 -9.18
N SER A 78 0.24 -10.71 -8.22
CA SER A 78 -0.75 -9.69 -8.52
C SER A 78 -0.03 -8.36 -8.73
N VAL A 79 -0.74 -7.35 -9.24
CA VAL A 79 -0.17 -6.02 -9.44
C VAL A 79 -0.95 -5.02 -8.62
N VAL A 80 -0.24 -4.25 -7.81
CA VAL A 80 -0.82 -3.19 -6.99
C VAL A 80 -0.35 -1.85 -7.53
N THR A 81 -1.28 -0.95 -7.79
CA THR A 81 -0.98 0.41 -8.20
C THR A 81 -1.60 1.37 -7.20
N PHE A 82 -0.77 2.23 -6.63
CA PHE A 82 -1.23 3.35 -5.81
C PHE A 82 -1.06 4.62 -6.62
N GLU A 83 -2.13 5.41 -6.72
CA GLU A 83 -2.09 6.72 -7.33
C GLU A 83 -2.55 7.75 -6.32
N LEU A 84 -1.77 8.81 -6.15
CA LEU A 84 -2.03 9.85 -5.16
C LEU A 84 -2.33 11.16 -5.88
N GLU A 85 -3.41 11.80 -5.45
CA GLU A 85 -3.82 13.07 -6.02
C GLU A 85 -4.09 14.06 -4.88
N SER A 86 -3.53 15.25 -4.99
CA SER A 86 -3.76 16.29 -4.00
C SER A 86 -5.21 16.78 -4.08
N GLU A 87 -5.88 16.83 -2.93
CA GLU A 87 -7.27 17.27 -2.84
C GLU A 87 -7.43 18.15 -1.60
N GLY A 88 -7.47 19.47 -1.79
CA GLY A 88 -7.52 20.37 -0.67
C GLY A 88 -6.31 20.23 0.25
N ASP A 89 -6.56 19.97 1.53
CA ASP A 89 -5.49 19.77 2.51
C ASP A 89 -5.05 18.30 2.63
N GLY A 90 -5.59 17.43 1.80
CA GLY A 90 -5.33 16.01 1.89
C GLY A 90 -5.01 15.37 0.56
N THR A 91 -5.16 14.06 0.53
CA THR A 91 -4.82 13.23 -0.63
C THR A 91 -5.95 12.26 -0.92
N VAL A 92 -6.31 12.12 -2.19
CA VAL A 92 -7.11 10.98 -2.64
C VAL A 92 -6.13 9.90 -3.08
N LEU A 93 -6.17 8.77 -2.40
CA LEU A 93 -5.39 7.59 -2.76
C LEU A 93 -6.29 6.65 -3.54
N MET A 94 -5.89 6.32 -4.76
CA MET A 94 -6.59 5.35 -5.58
C MET A 94 -5.76 4.08 -5.66
N LEU A 95 -6.37 2.98 -5.23
CA LEU A 95 -5.76 1.66 -5.25
C LEU A 95 -6.36 0.83 -6.36
N THR A 96 -5.51 0.24 -7.18
CA THR A 96 -5.90 -0.77 -8.15
C THR A 96 -5.08 -2.03 -7.88
N HIS A 97 -5.75 -3.14 -7.64
CA HIS A 97 -5.09 -4.42 -7.37
C HIS A 97 -5.63 -5.44 -8.36
N THR A 98 -4.82 -5.83 -9.33
CA THR A 98 -5.21 -6.72 -10.42
C THR A 98 -4.52 -8.07 -10.28
N GLY A 99 -5.14 -9.12 -10.82
CA GLY A 99 -4.56 -10.45 -10.82
C GLY A 99 -4.65 -11.18 -9.48
N VAL A 100 -5.54 -10.73 -8.59
CA VAL A 100 -5.76 -11.40 -7.30
C VAL A 100 -6.47 -12.74 -7.54
N PRO A 101 -6.00 -13.85 -6.93
CA PRO A 101 -6.73 -15.12 -7.00
C PRO A 101 -8.16 -14.97 -6.48
N GLU A 102 -9.11 -15.59 -7.18
CA GLU A 102 -10.53 -15.42 -6.86
C GLU A 102 -10.89 -15.90 -5.45
N ASP A 103 -10.25 -16.96 -5.00
CA ASP A 103 -10.55 -17.56 -3.69
C ASP A 103 -10.12 -16.70 -2.52
N VAL A 104 -9.23 -15.72 -2.73
CA VAL A 104 -8.76 -14.81 -1.68
C VAL A 104 -9.17 -13.36 -1.91
N THR A 105 -9.93 -13.06 -2.96
CA THR A 105 -10.30 -11.68 -3.29
C THR A 105 -11.06 -11.01 -2.15
N GLY A 106 -12.01 -11.71 -1.53
CA GLY A 106 -12.75 -11.16 -0.40
C GLY A 106 -11.88 -10.85 0.80
N ASP A 107 -10.89 -11.70 1.07
CA ASP A 107 -9.94 -11.48 2.17
C ASP A 107 -9.07 -10.25 1.91
N PHE A 108 -8.62 -10.07 0.67
CA PHE A 108 -7.83 -8.89 0.30
C PHE A 108 -8.67 -7.62 0.31
N ASP A 109 -9.94 -7.70 -0.13
CA ASP A 109 -10.82 -6.56 -0.09
C ASP A 109 -10.98 -6.02 1.34
N ALA A 110 -11.28 -6.91 2.29
CA ALA A 110 -11.36 -6.54 3.70
C ALA A 110 -9.99 -6.17 4.27
N GLY A 111 -8.94 -6.88 3.86
CA GLY A 111 -7.58 -6.66 4.36
C GLY A 111 -7.03 -5.28 4.02
N TRP A 112 -7.35 -4.77 2.83
CA TRP A 112 -6.94 -3.42 2.46
C TRP A 112 -7.50 -2.37 3.42
N ASP A 113 -8.75 -2.54 3.83
CA ASP A 113 -9.39 -1.62 4.78
C ASP A 113 -8.89 -1.82 6.20
N ASP A 114 -8.76 -3.08 6.64
CA ASP A 114 -8.54 -3.40 8.05
C ASP A 114 -7.06 -3.39 8.44
N TYR A 115 -6.17 -3.76 7.53
CA TYR A 115 -4.77 -4.00 7.87
C TYR A 115 -3.78 -3.10 7.14
N TYR A 116 -4.19 -2.42 6.09
CA TYR A 116 -3.29 -1.58 5.29
C TYR A 116 -3.75 -0.12 5.27
N LEU A 117 -4.75 0.19 4.48
CA LEU A 117 -5.14 1.59 4.26
C LEU A 117 -5.83 2.21 5.47
N GLY A 118 -6.62 1.43 6.20
CA GLY A 118 -7.24 1.92 7.43
C GLY A 118 -6.21 2.34 8.47
N PRO A 119 -5.30 1.43 8.88
CA PRO A 119 -4.23 1.80 9.82
C PRO A 119 -3.32 2.91 9.30
N LEU A 120 -2.99 2.91 8.01
CA LEU A 120 -2.17 3.95 7.41
C LEU A 120 -2.85 5.32 7.52
N ARG A 121 -4.12 5.39 7.17
CA ARG A 121 -4.89 6.63 7.29
C ARG A 121 -4.98 7.08 8.74
N ASP A 122 -5.25 6.15 9.65
CA ASP A 122 -5.35 6.47 11.08
C ASP A 122 -4.04 7.03 11.62
N LEU A 123 -2.91 6.47 11.21
CA LEU A 123 -1.62 7.00 11.62
C LEU A 123 -1.42 8.43 11.13
N LEU A 124 -1.70 8.69 9.85
CA LEU A 124 -1.46 10.00 9.26
C LEU A 124 -2.43 11.06 9.79
N GLU A 125 -3.68 10.70 10.03
CA GLU A 125 -4.68 11.62 10.55
C GLU A 125 -4.61 11.73 12.07
N GLY A 126 -4.37 10.61 12.73
CA GLY A 126 -4.29 10.55 14.18
C GLY A 126 -2.94 10.97 14.75
N ALA A 127 -1.91 11.09 13.91
CA ALA A 127 -0.62 11.61 14.32
C ALA A 127 -0.69 13.09 14.68
N CYS A 128 -1.77 13.73 14.32
CA CYS A 128 -2.02 15.08 14.77
C CYS A 128 -2.28 15.00 16.27
N PRO A 129 -1.37 15.48 17.11
CA PRO A 129 -1.60 15.42 18.54
C PRO A 129 -2.80 16.30 18.87
N SER A 130 -3.74 15.64 19.33
CA SER A 130 -4.91 16.34 19.81
C SER A 130 -4.63 16.96 21.15
#